data_e7c9021bbe03ca21416963f7892bbd64
#
_entry.id   e7c9021bbe03ca21416963f7892bbd64
#
_cell.length_a   1.000
_cell.length_b   1.000
_cell.length_c   1.000
_cell.angle_alpha   90.00
_cell.angle_beta   90.00
_cell.angle_gamma   90.00
#
_symmetry.space_group_name_H-M   'P 1'
#
loop_
_entity.id
_entity.type
_entity.pdbx_description
1 polymer ?
#
loop_
_entity_poly.entity_id
_entity_poly.type
_entity_poly.pdbx_seq_one_letter_code
_entity_poly.pdbx_strand_id
1 'polypeptide(L)'
;MRVIASILLGIFWTITTLAQDQQARLDTLRAEGYEALYNLDYGTARNRFQKMVELAPDNPAGPQCMASSLWLQQLNQSWQLKSTLYSTGAYTEGKAQVDRKQADEFRKWVRRAKQLAQARLRKDPHDVEALYFLGASEGVEASWAAGVERKFMAAFRAGTDSVDHHREVLKLAPNFHDAELTIGLMNYIVGSLPLPTKMLVATMGVRGSRKRGLEMLERVATEGKWARDVARVLLVDLYKREKRFEDAAQMARDLAAKYPRNYLFKLQVADALTSQIVALRKAKKPVIAAEKEVQDIFASLSHDKTLDTPTRELVNVRWNIARKELQ
;
A
#
# COMPACT_ATOMS: atom_id res chain seq x y z
N MET A 1 29.47 -41.80 -23.03
CA MET A 1 29.03 -40.40 -23.16
C MET A 1 27.50 -40.19 -23.13
N ARG A 2 26.67 -41.02 -23.79
CA ARG A 2 25.18 -40.85 -23.79
C ARG A 2 24.50 -40.98 -22.42
N VAL A 3 24.97 -41.87 -21.55
CA VAL A 3 24.38 -42.10 -20.22
C VAL A 3 24.62 -40.91 -19.26
N ILE A 4 25.80 -40.29 -19.31
CA ILE A 4 26.14 -39.12 -18.46
C ILE A 4 25.31 -37.88 -18.88
N ALA A 5 25.08 -37.69 -20.19
CA ALA A 5 24.24 -36.61 -20.69
C ALA A 5 22.78 -36.77 -20.24
N SER A 6 22.24 -37.99 -20.19
CA SER A 6 20.86 -38.25 -19.72
C SER A 6 20.69 -38.02 -18.22
N ILE A 7 21.71 -38.33 -17.41
CA ILE A 7 21.68 -38.08 -15.96
C ILE A 7 21.76 -36.57 -15.66
N LEU A 8 22.61 -35.83 -16.38
CA LEU A 8 22.72 -34.37 -16.22
C LEU A 8 21.43 -33.64 -16.65
N LEU A 9 20.79 -34.11 -17.74
CA LEU A 9 19.47 -33.56 -18.14
C LEU A 9 18.40 -33.84 -17.10
N GLY A 10 18.35 -35.05 -16.54
CA GLY A 10 17.38 -35.40 -15.49
C GLY A 10 17.54 -34.57 -14.22
N ILE A 11 18.77 -34.31 -13.78
CA ILE A 11 19.06 -33.46 -12.61
C ILE A 11 18.67 -32.00 -12.88
N PHE A 12 18.92 -31.49 -14.08
CA PHE A 12 18.53 -30.12 -14.45
C PHE A 12 17.03 -29.93 -14.44
N TRP A 13 16.24 -30.91 -14.92
CA TRP A 13 14.79 -30.88 -14.91
C TRP A 13 14.21 -30.93 -13.48
N THR A 14 14.79 -31.73 -12.60
CA THR A 14 14.31 -31.83 -11.20
C THR A 14 14.59 -30.55 -10.40
N ILE A 15 15.73 -29.88 -10.62
CA ILE A 15 16.07 -28.62 -9.95
C ILE A 15 15.13 -27.50 -10.40
N THR A 16 14.81 -27.41 -11.69
CA THR A 16 13.90 -26.38 -12.21
C THR A 16 12.47 -26.56 -11.70
N THR A 17 11.97 -27.80 -11.61
CA THR A 17 10.62 -28.08 -11.06
C THR A 17 10.53 -27.77 -9.57
N LEU A 18 11.54 -28.07 -8.77
CA LEU A 18 11.58 -27.74 -7.34
C LEU A 18 11.62 -26.21 -7.10
N ALA A 19 12.39 -25.48 -7.90
CA ALA A 19 12.44 -24.01 -7.79
C ALA A 19 11.11 -23.36 -8.18
N GLN A 20 10.43 -23.89 -9.20
CA GLN A 20 9.08 -23.42 -9.61
C GLN A 20 8.02 -23.71 -8.54
N ASP A 21 8.04 -24.89 -7.91
CA ASP A 21 7.13 -25.24 -6.82
C ASP A 21 7.36 -24.32 -5.60
N GLN A 22 8.61 -24.06 -5.25
CA GLN A 22 8.94 -23.14 -4.15
C GLN A 22 8.43 -21.71 -4.44
N GLN A 23 8.64 -21.21 -5.67
CA GLN A 23 8.15 -19.89 -6.06
C GLN A 23 6.62 -19.80 -6.04
N ALA A 24 5.92 -20.85 -6.53
CA ALA A 24 4.45 -20.91 -6.47
C ALA A 24 3.93 -20.90 -5.02
N ARG A 25 4.60 -21.60 -4.11
CA ARG A 25 4.28 -21.59 -2.68
C ARG A 25 4.51 -20.22 -2.04
N LEU A 26 5.60 -19.54 -2.39
CA LEU A 26 5.86 -18.16 -1.93
C LEU A 26 4.77 -17.19 -2.41
N ASP A 27 4.38 -17.28 -3.67
CA ASP A 27 3.30 -16.44 -4.24
C ASP A 27 1.96 -16.72 -3.56
N THR A 28 1.64 -17.98 -3.26
CA THR A 28 0.43 -18.37 -2.52
C THR A 28 0.44 -17.81 -1.10
N LEU A 29 1.52 -18.02 -0.34
CA LEU A 29 1.65 -17.50 1.02
C LEU A 29 1.57 -15.97 1.06
N ARG A 30 2.14 -15.30 0.06
CA ARG A 30 2.03 -13.85 -0.10
C ARG A 30 0.57 -13.43 -0.32
N ALA A 31 -0.12 -14.06 -1.26
CA ALA A 31 -1.51 -13.75 -1.56
C ALA A 31 -2.41 -13.95 -0.34
N GLU A 32 -2.32 -15.10 0.34
CA GLU A 32 -3.06 -15.38 1.58
C GLU A 32 -2.71 -14.39 2.71
N GLY A 33 -1.44 -14.02 2.83
CA GLY A 33 -0.97 -13.05 3.82
C GLY A 33 -1.56 -11.66 3.59
N TYR A 34 -1.57 -11.17 2.35
CA TYR A 34 -2.17 -9.88 2.02
C TYR A 34 -3.70 -9.92 2.09
N GLU A 35 -4.35 -11.03 1.72
CA GLU A 35 -5.80 -11.19 1.92
C GLU A 35 -6.17 -11.07 3.39
N ALA A 36 -5.45 -11.75 4.28
CA ALA A 36 -5.64 -11.63 5.72
C ALA A 36 -5.37 -10.20 6.20
N LEU A 37 -4.28 -9.58 5.73
CA LEU A 37 -3.87 -8.23 6.10
C LEU A 37 -4.93 -7.18 5.75
N TYR A 38 -5.46 -7.24 4.52
CA TYR A 38 -6.53 -6.33 4.09
C TYR A 38 -7.88 -6.64 4.75
N ASN A 39 -8.10 -7.85 5.25
CA ASN A 39 -9.22 -8.20 6.12
C ASN A 39 -8.97 -7.90 7.61
N LEU A 40 -7.93 -7.13 7.96
CA LEU A 40 -7.54 -6.72 9.32
C LEU A 40 -7.12 -7.89 10.24
N ASP A 41 -6.87 -9.07 9.68
CA ASP A 41 -6.38 -10.26 10.39
C ASP A 41 -4.84 -10.27 10.40
N TYR A 42 -4.27 -9.38 11.22
CA TYR A 42 -2.81 -9.20 11.31
C TYR A 42 -2.08 -10.44 11.82
N GLY A 43 -2.74 -11.27 12.64
CA GLY A 43 -2.18 -12.51 13.16
C GLY A 43 -1.94 -13.52 12.05
N THR A 44 -2.97 -13.83 11.28
CA THR A 44 -2.89 -14.72 10.13
C THR A 44 -1.94 -14.18 9.07
N ALA A 45 -1.98 -12.88 8.77
CA ALA A 45 -1.08 -12.25 7.81
C ALA A 45 0.40 -12.48 8.17
N ARG A 46 0.80 -12.16 9.41
CA ARG A 46 2.17 -12.37 9.88
C ARG A 46 2.57 -13.84 9.90
N ASN A 47 1.66 -14.74 10.24
CA ASN A 47 1.94 -16.19 10.18
C ASN A 47 2.27 -16.63 8.75
N ARG A 48 1.52 -16.14 7.73
CA ARG A 48 1.81 -16.44 6.33
C ARG A 48 3.16 -15.86 5.87
N PHE A 49 3.45 -14.62 6.23
CA PHE A 49 4.72 -13.99 5.90
C PHE A 49 5.91 -14.62 6.64
N GLN A 50 5.71 -15.08 7.87
CA GLN A 50 6.72 -15.85 8.62
C GLN A 50 7.04 -17.18 7.91
N LYS A 51 6.02 -17.88 7.40
CA LYS A 51 6.23 -19.09 6.60
C LYS A 51 7.00 -18.81 5.30
N MET A 52 6.83 -17.63 4.68
CA MET A 52 7.68 -17.23 3.55
C MET A 52 9.15 -17.09 3.96
N VAL A 53 9.42 -16.48 5.13
CA VAL A 53 10.79 -16.35 5.67
C VAL A 53 11.41 -17.73 5.94
N GLU A 54 10.63 -18.68 6.45
CA GLU A 54 11.10 -20.04 6.74
C GLU A 54 11.33 -20.85 5.46
N LEU A 55 10.44 -20.73 4.48
CA LEU A 55 10.52 -21.45 3.20
C LEU A 55 11.69 -20.96 2.33
N ALA A 56 11.98 -19.66 2.40
CA ALA A 56 13.05 -19.03 1.59
C ALA A 56 13.80 -17.97 2.45
N PRO A 57 14.69 -18.40 3.37
CA PRO A 57 15.36 -17.51 4.32
C PRO A 57 16.30 -16.47 3.66
N ASP A 58 16.71 -16.71 2.42
CA ASP A 58 17.55 -15.79 1.63
C ASP A 58 16.73 -14.90 0.67
N ASN A 59 15.39 -15.05 0.63
CA ASN A 59 14.51 -14.23 -0.20
C ASN A 59 14.06 -12.99 0.57
N PRO A 60 14.23 -11.76 0.04
CA PRO A 60 13.84 -10.52 0.69
C PRO A 60 12.32 -10.33 0.81
N ALA A 61 11.51 -11.07 0.05
CA ALA A 61 10.06 -10.92 0.00
C ALA A 61 9.37 -11.14 1.35
N GLY A 62 9.72 -12.22 2.06
CA GLY A 62 9.13 -12.52 3.38
C GLY A 62 9.35 -11.40 4.40
N PRO A 63 10.60 -10.97 4.66
CA PRO A 63 10.89 -9.84 5.54
C PRO A 63 10.23 -8.52 5.10
N GLN A 64 10.15 -8.24 3.80
CA GLN A 64 9.47 -7.05 3.28
C GLN A 64 7.97 -7.10 3.58
N CYS A 65 7.30 -8.24 3.38
CA CYS A 65 5.90 -8.42 3.72
C CYS A 65 5.63 -8.28 5.23
N MET A 66 6.55 -8.77 6.09
CA MET A 66 6.49 -8.56 7.54
C MET A 66 6.53 -7.06 7.89
N ALA A 67 7.45 -6.30 7.30
CA ALA A 67 7.54 -4.86 7.50
C ALA A 67 6.26 -4.14 7.03
N SER A 68 5.72 -4.49 5.85
CA SER A 68 4.48 -3.93 5.33
C SER A 68 3.28 -4.21 6.24
N SER A 69 3.20 -5.41 6.83
CA SER A 69 2.12 -5.76 7.76
C SER A 69 2.14 -4.92 9.03
N LEU A 70 3.33 -4.67 9.60
CA LEU A 70 3.50 -3.82 10.78
C LEU A 70 3.16 -2.36 10.48
N TRP A 71 3.54 -1.87 9.30
CA TRP A 71 3.17 -0.55 8.82
C TRP A 71 1.66 -0.36 8.71
N LEU A 72 0.96 -1.28 8.02
CA LEU A 72 -0.49 -1.20 7.84
C LEU A 72 -1.23 -1.37 9.18
N GLN A 73 -0.76 -2.24 10.08
CA GLN A 73 -1.32 -2.35 11.42
C GLN A 73 -1.17 -1.04 12.21
N GLN A 74 0.01 -0.40 12.17
CA GLN A 74 0.25 0.88 12.84
C GLN A 74 -0.66 1.99 12.30
N LEU A 75 -0.86 2.04 10.98
CA LEU A 75 -1.81 2.97 10.36
C LEU A 75 -3.23 2.78 10.89
N ASN A 76 -3.68 1.52 10.97
CA ASN A 76 -5.01 1.20 11.47
C ASN A 76 -5.17 1.58 12.94
N GLN A 77 -4.21 1.20 13.80
CA GLN A 77 -4.24 1.48 15.24
C GLN A 77 -4.20 2.99 15.57
N SER A 78 -3.47 3.76 14.78
CA SER A 78 -3.41 5.22 14.95
C SER A 78 -4.56 5.96 14.31
N TRP A 79 -5.56 5.24 13.77
CA TRP A 79 -6.70 5.80 13.02
C TRP A 79 -6.26 6.68 11.83
N GLN A 80 -4.99 6.59 11.44
CA GLN A 80 -4.39 7.33 10.33
C GLN A 80 -4.67 6.68 8.97
N LEU A 81 -5.38 5.54 8.92
CA LEU A 81 -6.08 5.06 7.72
C LEU A 81 -7.27 5.96 7.37
N LYS A 82 -7.38 7.11 8.02
CA LYS A 82 -8.20 8.21 7.52
C LYS A 82 -7.62 8.64 6.18
N SER A 83 -8.49 9.07 5.29
CA SER A 83 -8.26 9.69 3.99
C SER A 83 -7.19 10.81 3.95
N THR A 84 -6.43 11.00 5.00
CA THR A 84 -5.53 12.13 5.25
C THR A 84 -4.06 11.79 5.17
N LEU A 85 -3.64 10.53 5.00
CA LEU A 85 -2.22 10.14 4.96
C LEU A 85 -1.36 11.00 4.01
N TYR A 86 -1.99 11.50 2.96
CA TYR A 86 -1.36 12.36 1.95
C TYR A 86 -1.98 13.76 1.89
N SER A 87 -2.86 14.11 2.87
CA SER A 87 -3.39 15.47 2.99
C SER A 87 -2.46 16.37 3.81
N THR A 88 -2.46 17.66 3.53
CA THR A 88 -1.69 18.64 4.31
C THR A 88 -2.07 18.64 5.80
N GLY A 89 -3.32 18.27 6.15
CA GLY A 89 -3.78 18.12 7.53
C GLY A 89 -3.15 16.95 8.28
N ALA A 90 -2.77 15.85 7.59
CA ALA A 90 -2.09 14.72 8.22
C ALA A 90 -0.73 15.11 8.83
N TYR A 91 -0.11 16.16 8.32
CA TYR A 91 1.20 16.64 8.79
C TYR A 91 1.10 17.64 9.98
N THR A 92 -0.08 18.11 10.31
CA THR A 92 -0.32 19.06 11.40
C THR A 92 -0.90 18.42 12.66
N GLU A 93 -1.50 17.23 12.55
CA GLU A 93 -1.97 16.46 13.71
C GLU A 93 -0.79 15.85 14.49
N GLY A 94 -0.94 15.70 15.82
CA GLY A 94 0.13 15.26 16.73
C GLY A 94 0.79 13.92 16.33
N LYS A 95 1.98 13.65 16.88
CA LYS A 95 2.69 12.37 16.66
C LYS A 95 1.80 11.20 17.08
N ALA A 96 1.70 10.19 16.23
CA ALA A 96 1.08 8.93 16.62
C ALA A 96 1.82 8.33 17.82
N GLN A 97 1.09 7.83 18.81
CA GLN A 97 1.71 6.99 19.84
C GLN A 97 2.16 5.69 19.16
N VAL A 98 3.47 5.48 19.16
CA VAL A 98 4.08 4.29 18.58
C VAL A 98 4.52 3.39 19.70
N ASP A 99 4.09 2.14 19.69
CA ASP A 99 4.70 1.10 20.52
C ASP A 99 6.15 0.91 20.08
N ARG A 100 7.09 1.11 21.03
CA ARG A 100 8.53 0.98 20.77
C ARG A 100 8.89 -0.41 20.26
N LYS A 101 8.27 -1.47 20.80
CA LYS A 101 8.50 -2.85 20.36
C LYS A 101 8.10 -3.04 18.91
N GLN A 102 6.93 -2.54 18.52
CA GLN A 102 6.45 -2.59 17.13
C GLN A 102 7.37 -1.79 16.19
N ALA A 103 7.83 -0.62 16.61
CA ALA A 103 8.77 0.19 15.83
C ALA A 103 10.13 -0.52 15.64
N ASP A 104 10.64 -1.17 16.67
CA ASP A 104 11.91 -1.90 16.59
C ASP A 104 11.78 -3.17 15.74
N GLU A 105 10.65 -3.86 15.84
CA GLU A 105 10.33 -5.00 14.99
C GLU A 105 10.22 -4.60 13.53
N PHE A 106 9.51 -3.50 13.24
CA PHE A 106 9.43 -2.93 11.89
C PHE A 106 10.83 -2.66 11.32
N ARG A 107 11.68 -1.93 12.07
CA ARG A 107 13.04 -1.61 11.62
C ARG A 107 13.90 -2.86 11.43
N LYS A 108 13.73 -3.90 12.26
CA LYS A 108 14.41 -5.20 12.12
C LYS A 108 14.05 -5.85 10.78
N TRP A 109 12.76 -5.90 10.43
CA TRP A 109 12.31 -6.52 9.19
C TRP A 109 12.72 -5.74 7.95
N VAL A 110 12.64 -4.40 7.97
CA VAL A 110 13.16 -3.55 6.89
C VAL A 110 14.65 -3.81 6.67
N ARG A 111 15.47 -3.78 7.73
CA ARG A 111 16.90 -4.06 7.62
C ARG A 111 17.17 -5.44 7.03
N ARG A 112 16.45 -6.46 7.49
CA ARG A 112 16.62 -7.85 6.98
C ARG A 112 16.28 -7.93 5.50
N ALA A 113 15.18 -7.36 5.06
CA ALA A 113 14.79 -7.33 3.66
C ALA A 113 15.86 -6.64 2.78
N LYS A 114 16.32 -5.45 3.19
CA LYS A 114 17.38 -4.70 2.48
C LYS A 114 18.68 -5.50 2.42
N GLN A 115 19.13 -6.11 3.52
CA GLN A 115 20.35 -6.92 3.58
C GLN A 115 20.29 -8.11 2.61
N LEU A 116 19.16 -8.82 2.54
CA LEU A 116 18.98 -9.95 1.64
C LEU A 116 18.96 -9.51 0.18
N ALA A 117 18.22 -8.44 -0.14
CA ALA A 117 18.19 -7.89 -1.49
C ALA A 117 19.60 -7.44 -1.93
N GLN A 118 20.31 -6.69 -1.09
CA GLN A 118 21.68 -6.26 -1.38
C GLN A 118 22.67 -7.45 -1.52
N ALA A 119 22.47 -8.55 -0.75
CA ALA A 119 23.30 -9.73 -0.88
C ALA A 119 23.08 -10.43 -2.23
N ARG A 120 21.85 -10.44 -2.75
CA ARG A 120 21.54 -10.95 -4.09
C ARG A 120 22.13 -10.04 -5.17
N LEU A 121 21.99 -8.73 -5.05
CA LEU A 121 22.52 -7.73 -5.99
C LEU A 121 24.06 -7.71 -6.06
N ARG A 122 24.76 -8.10 -4.99
CA ARG A 122 26.23 -8.30 -5.08
C ARG A 122 26.62 -9.50 -5.94
N LYS A 123 25.74 -10.49 -6.09
CA LYS A 123 25.98 -11.67 -6.96
C LYS A 123 25.51 -11.40 -8.39
N ASP A 124 24.37 -10.76 -8.53
CA ASP A 124 23.79 -10.37 -9.81
C ASP A 124 23.19 -8.95 -9.69
N PRO A 125 23.89 -7.92 -10.20
CA PRO A 125 23.41 -6.53 -10.16
C PRO A 125 22.11 -6.29 -10.96
N HIS A 126 21.71 -7.22 -11.84
CA HIS A 126 20.51 -7.16 -12.67
C HIS A 126 19.37 -8.05 -12.14
N ASP A 127 19.48 -8.56 -10.92
CA ASP A 127 18.41 -9.32 -10.28
C ASP A 127 17.17 -8.43 -10.05
N VAL A 128 16.21 -8.53 -10.96
CA VAL A 128 14.99 -7.71 -11.01
C VAL A 128 14.18 -7.85 -9.73
N GLU A 129 14.06 -9.05 -9.18
CA GLU A 129 13.29 -9.30 -7.96
C GLU A 129 13.98 -8.67 -6.74
N ALA A 130 15.32 -8.80 -6.65
CA ALA A 130 16.09 -8.18 -5.58
C ALA A 130 16.02 -6.65 -5.63
N LEU A 131 16.12 -6.04 -6.82
CA LEU A 131 15.93 -4.60 -7.03
C LEU A 131 14.52 -4.17 -6.59
N TYR A 132 13.49 -4.92 -6.99
CA TYR A 132 12.12 -4.62 -6.61
C TYR A 132 11.93 -4.64 -5.08
N PHE A 133 12.37 -5.71 -4.39
CA PHE A 133 12.20 -5.79 -2.94
C PHE A 133 13.09 -4.83 -2.16
N LEU A 134 14.24 -4.43 -2.70
CA LEU A 134 15.04 -3.35 -2.12
C LEU A 134 14.24 -2.04 -2.17
N GLY A 135 13.77 -1.65 -3.35
CA GLY A 135 12.95 -0.47 -3.53
C GLY A 135 11.64 -0.51 -2.72
N ALA A 136 10.94 -1.65 -2.66
CA ALA A 136 9.73 -1.81 -1.86
C ALA A 136 10.00 -1.67 -0.35
N SER A 137 11.14 -2.15 0.13
CA SER A 137 11.56 -1.99 1.53
C SER A 137 11.89 -0.54 1.88
N GLU A 138 12.51 0.18 0.97
CA GLU A 138 12.78 1.62 1.11
C GLU A 138 11.51 2.45 1.03
N GLY A 139 10.56 2.06 0.18
CA GLY A 139 9.25 2.70 0.07
C GLY A 139 8.42 2.59 1.36
N VAL A 140 8.41 1.42 2.01
CA VAL A 140 7.71 1.24 3.29
C VAL A 140 8.46 1.94 4.43
N GLU A 141 9.80 1.98 4.40
CA GLU A 141 10.63 2.77 5.33
C GLU A 141 10.33 4.27 5.21
N ALA A 142 10.23 4.79 3.98
CA ALA A 142 9.84 6.17 3.71
C ALA A 142 8.45 6.49 4.26
N SER A 143 7.49 5.58 4.04
CA SER A 143 6.12 5.71 4.54
C SER A 143 6.05 5.73 6.07
N TRP A 144 6.80 4.86 6.74
CA TRP A 144 6.93 4.86 8.21
C TRP A 144 7.57 6.14 8.73
N ALA A 145 8.69 6.55 8.14
CA ALA A 145 9.40 7.76 8.53
C ALA A 145 8.52 9.02 8.39
N ALA A 146 7.73 9.13 7.32
CA ALA A 146 6.82 10.24 7.10
C ALA A 146 5.59 10.18 8.01
N GLY A 147 4.88 9.05 8.01
CA GLY A 147 3.55 8.93 8.63
C GLY A 147 3.63 8.70 10.14
N VAL A 148 4.63 7.99 10.64
CA VAL A 148 4.75 7.59 12.04
C VAL A 148 5.77 8.45 12.77
N GLU A 149 7.00 8.51 12.27
CA GLU A 149 8.09 9.19 12.97
C GLU A 149 8.17 10.70 12.69
N ARG A 150 7.48 11.19 11.66
CA ARG A 150 7.53 12.60 11.21
C ARG A 150 8.95 13.05 10.82
N LYS A 151 9.77 12.13 10.32
CA LYS A 151 11.14 12.38 9.87
C LYS A 151 11.16 12.61 8.36
N PHE A 152 10.68 13.77 7.92
CA PHE A 152 10.44 14.06 6.50
C PHE A 152 11.69 13.97 5.61
N MET A 153 12.86 14.38 6.11
CA MET A 153 14.12 14.27 5.33
C MET A 153 14.57 12.81 5.17
N ALA A 154 14.38 11.98 6.20
CA ALA A 154 14.64 10.55 6.10
C ALA A 154 13.66 9.88 5.15
N ALA A 155 12.38 10.23 5.24
CA ALA A 155 11.34 9.76 4.31
C ALA A 155 11.65 10.15 2.86
N PHE A 156 12.09 11.38 2.62
CA PHE A 156 12.46 11.85 1.28
C PHE A 156 13.64 11.05 0.70
N ARG A 157 14.70 10.82 1.50
CA ARG A 157 15.86 10.01 1.06
C ARG A 157 15.43 8.57 0.73
N ALA A 158 14.80 7.89 1.67
CA ALA A 158 14.34 6.51 1.43
C ALA A 158 13.36 6.43 0.25
N GLY A 159 12.51 7.43 0.07
CA GLY A 159 11.60 7.50 -1.07
C GLY A 159 12.33 7.71 -2.42
N THR A 160 13.39 8.51 -2.47
CA THR A 160 14.22 8.68 -3.68
C THR A 160 15.00 7.41 -3.99
N ASP A 161 15.61 6.77 -3.00
CA ASP A 161 16.32 5.49 -3.17
C ASP A 161 15.37 4.42 -3.73
N SER A 162 14.15 4.31 -3.17
CA SER A 162 13.10 3.42 -3.66
C SER A 162 12.75 3.67 -5.13
N VAL A 163 12.57 4.95 -5.51
CA VAL A 163 12.26 5.33 -6.90
C VAL A 163 13.40 4.94 -7.84
N ASP A 164 14.65 5.13 -7.44
CA ASP A 164 15.79 4.83 -8.29
C ASP A 164 15.94 3.31 -8.51
N HIS A 165 15.79 2.48 -7.47
CA HIS A 165 15.77 1.02 -7.63
C HIS A 165 14.60 0.55 -8.51
N HIS A 166 13.40 1.11 -8.34
CA HIS A 166 12.26 0.74 -9.16
C HIS A 166 12.37 1.22 -10.62
N ARG A 167 13.05 2.33 -10.88
CA ARG A 167 13.40 2.74 -12.24
C ARG A 167 14.35 1.74 -12.91
N GLU A 168 15.29 1.21 -12.13
CA GLU A 168 16.18 0.17 -12.65
C GLU A 168 15.41 -1.12 -12.97
N VAL A 169 14.46 -1.52 -12.11
CA VAL A 169 13.51 -2.61 -12.42
C VAL A 169 12.82 -2.39 -13.75
N LEU A 170 12.28 -1.21 -14.02
CA LEU A 170 11.56 -0.92 -15.27
C LEU A 170 12.47 -0.86 -16.50
N LYS A 171 13.76 -0.55 -16.35
CA LYS A 171 14.73 -0.64 -17.46
C LYS A 171 14.99 -2.12 -17.84
N LEU A 172 15.11 -2.98 -16.85
CA LEU A 172 15.39 -4.41 -17.04
C LEU A 172 14.13 -5.20 -17.43
N ALA A 173 12.98 -4.84 -16.85
CA ALA A 173 11.69 -5.49 -17.04
C ALA A 173 10.58 -4.43 -17.20
N PRO A 174 10.39 -3.87 -18.42
CA PRO A 174 9.44 -2.77 -18.67
C PRO A 174 7.98 -3.07 -18.30
N ASN A 175 7.59 -4.34 -18.32
CA ASN A 175 6.22 -4.78 -17.98
C ASN A 175 6.06 -5.13 -16.48
N PHE A 176 7.03 -4.84 -15.64
CA PHE A 176 6.94 -5.07 -14.20
C PHE A 176 6.22 -3.89 -13.53
N HIS A 177 4.93 -3.75 -13.79
CA HIS A 177 4.11 -2.59 -13.39
C HIS A 177 4.07 -2.33 -11.89
N ASP A 178 4.31 -3.33 -11.04
CA ASP A 178 4.38 -3.14 -9.58
C ASP A 178 5.45 -2.10 -9.16
N ALA A 179 6.54 -1.97 -9.94
CA ALA A 179 7.59 -0.98 -9.68
C ALA A 179 7.12 0.46 -9.95
N GLU A 180 6.05 0.66 -10.69
CA GLU A 180 5.47 1.98 -10.91
C GLU A 180 4.78 2.55 -9.65
N LEU A 181 4.48 1.72 -8.63
CA LEU A 181 3.80 2.18 -7.41
C LEU A 181 4.52 3.35 -6.74
N THR A 182 5.79 3.17 -6.40
CA THR A 182 6.55 4.21 -5.68
C THR A 182 6.92 5.37 -6.58
N ILE A 183 7.21 5.10 -7.85
CA ILE A 183 7.48 6.12 -8.87
C ILE A 183 6.23 7.00 -9.07
N GLY A 184 5.06 6.38 -9.23
CA GLY A 184 3.78 7.07 -9.38
C GLY A 184 3.42 7.90 -8.16
N LEU A 185 3.56 7.32 -6.97
CA LEU A 185 3.30 8.01 -5.71
C LEU A 185 4.23 9.22 -5.53
N MET A 186 5.54 9.08 -5.77
CA MET A 186 6.49 10.19 -5.70
C MET A 186 6.16 11.29 -6.73
N ASN A 187 5.82 10.91 -7.97
CA ASN A 187 5.38 11.86 -8.99
C ASN A 187 4.15 12.66 -8.53
N TYR A 188 3.17 11.98 -7.93
CA TYR A 188 1.95 12.64 -7.45
C TYR A 188 2.26 13.58 -6.27
N ILE A 189 3.00 13.12 -5.26
CA ILE A 189 3.36 13.92 -4.09
C ILE A 189 4.12 15.18 -4.50
N VAL A 190 5.21 15.03 -5.25
CA VAL A 190 6.04 16.16 -5.70
C VAL A 190 5.25 17.08 -6.64
N GLY A 191 4.42 16.51 -7.52
CA GLY A 191 3.51 17.27 -8.37
C GLY A 191 2.45 18.08 -7.62
N SER A 192 2.13 17.69 -6.38
CA SER A 192 1.14 18.33 -5.50
C SER A 192 1.73 19.38 -4.57
N LEU A 193 3.05 19.49 -4.47
CA LEU A 193 3.72 20.48 -3.61
C LEU A 193 3.41 21.92 -4.05
N PRO A 194 3.32 22.86 -3.09
CA PRO A 194 3.28 24.29 -3.38
C PRO A 194 4.49 24.70 -4.24
N LEU A 195 4.30 25.70 -5.12
CA LEU A 195 5.31 26.10 -6.10
C LEU A 195 6.70 26.38 -5.49
N PRO A 196 6.86 27.09 -4.37
CA PRO A 196 8.17 27.32 -3.78
C PRO A 196 8.88 26.02 -3.36
N THR A 197 8.16 25.13 -2.70
CA THR A 197 8.68 23.82 -2.27
C THR A 197 9.00 22.93 -3.47
N LYS A 198 8.16 22.96 -4.49
CA LYS A 198 8.38 22.23 -5.75
C LYS A 198 9.65 22.69 -6.45
N MET A 199 9.92 24.00 -6.48
CA MET A 199 11.15 24.55 -7.02
C MET A 199 12.38 24.11 -6.22
N LEU A 200 12.31 24.15 -4.89
CA LEU A 200 13.39 23.67 -4.02
C LEU A 200 13.69 22.18 -4.28
N VAL A 201 12.68 21.31 -4.32
CA VAL A 201 12.87 19.88 -4.59
C VAL A 201 13.42 19.65 -6.01
N ALA A 202 13.06 20.48 -6.97
CA ALA A 202 13.59 20.41 -8.35
C ALA A 202 15.11 20.71 -8.41
N THR A 203 15.67 21.55 -7.52
CA THR A 203 17.13 21.78 -7.43
C THR A 203 17.86 20.53 -6.93
N MET A 204 17.17 19.62 -6.25
CA MET A 204 17.68 18.32 -5.82
C MET A 204 17.51 17.23 -6.90
N GLY A 205 17.13 17.61 -8.13
CA GLY A 205 16.94 16.70 -9.26
C GLY A 205 15.59 15.97 -9.28
N VAL A 206 14.70 16.22 -8.30
CA VAL A 206 13.41 15.50 -8.21
C VAL A 206 12.29 16.36 -8.82
N ARG A 207 11.60 15.81 -9.83
CA ARG A 207 10.46 16.43 -10.49
C ARG A 207 9.24 15.51 -10.40
N GLY A 208 8.03 16.09 -10.37
CA GLY A 208 6.80 15.33 -10.29
C GLY A 208 5.64 15.97 -11.06
N SER A 209 4.70 15.12 -11.42
CA SER A 209 3.44 15.48 -12.08
C SER A 209 2.31 14.67 -11.48
N ARG A 210 1.26 15.34 -10.98
CA ARG A 210 0.06 14.67 -10.44
C ARG A 210 -0.59 13.75 -11.48
N LYS A 211 -0.77 14.25 -12.70
CA LYS A 211 -1.36 13.48 -13.79
C LYS A 211 -0.57 12.21 -14.06
N ARG A 212 0.75 12.32 -14.28
CA ARG A 212 1.62 11.16 -14.54
C ARG A 212 1.63 10.18 -13.37
N GLY A 213 1.63 10.71 -12.14
CA GLY A 213 1.57 9.89 -10.93
C GLY A 213 0.29 9.06 -10.85
N LEU A 214 -0.87 9.66 -11.15
CA LEU A 214 -2.15 8.95 -11.20
C LEU A 214 -2.18 7.89 -12.29
N GLU A 215 -1.77 8.22 -13.52
CA GLU A 215 -1.72 7.27 -14.64
C GLU A 215 -0.86 6.04 -14.33
N MET A 216 0.29 6.21 -13.64
CA MET A 216 1.12 5.10 -13.19
C MET A 216 0.41 4.26 -12.14
N LEU A 217 -0.20 4.89 -11.13
CA LEU A 217 -0.93 4.18 -10.07
C LEU A 217 -2.17 3.45 -10.60
N GLU A 218 -2.90 4.03 -11.55
CA GLU A 218 -4.03 3.39 -12.24
C GLU A 218 -3.56 2.15 -13.01
N ARG A 219 -2.39 2.21 -13.65
CA ARG A 219 -1.79 1.05 -14.31
C ARG A 219 -1.40 -0.05 -13.31
N VAL A 220 -0.77 0.30 -12.19
CA VAL A 220 -0.50 -0.68 -11.12
C VAL A 220 -1.79 -1.30 -10.58
N ALA A 221 -2.86 -0.52 -10.41
CA ALA A 221 -4.15 -0.99 -9.92
C ALA A 221 -4.85 -1.98 -10.88
N THR A 222 -4.50 -1.98 -12.16
CA THR A 222 -5.05 -2.87 -13.19
C THR A 222 -4.10 -4.01 -13.56
N GLU A 223 -2.84 -3.72 -13.77
CA GLU A 223 -1.83 -4.62 -14.34
C GLU A 223 -0.81 -5.15 -13.32
N GLY A 224 -0.67 -4.52 -12.15
CA GLY A 224 0.24 -4.99 -11.10
C GLY A 224 -0.13 -6.39 -10.59
N LYS A 225 0.87 -7.16 -10.20
CA LYS A 225 0.71 -8.49 -9.61
C LYS A 225 0.67 -8.42 -8.07
N TRP A 226 1.63 -7.75 -7.48
CA TRP A 226 1.87 -7.72 -6.03
C TRP A 226 1.40 -6.43 -5.36
N ALA A 227 1.46 -5.30 -6.06
CA ALA A 227 1.12 -3.98 -5.54
C ALA A 227 -0.27 -3.49 -5.97
N ARG A 228 -1.05 -4.31 -6.71
CA ARG A 228 -2.37 -3.95 -7.24
C ARG A 228 -3.30 -3.35 -6.19
N ASP A 229 -3.49 -4.06 -5.07
CA ASP A 229 -4.43 -3.60 -4.06
C ASP A 229 -3.88 -2.45 -3.22
N VAL A 230 -2.56 -2.35 -3.06
CA VAL A 230 -1.92 -1.15 -2.48
C VAL A 230 -2.23 0.07 -3.32
N ALA A 231 -2.09 -0.03 -4.66
CA ALA A 231 -2.41 1.06 -5.58
C ALA A 231 -3.90 1.44 -5.51
N ARG A 232 -4.81 0.46 -5.44
CA ARG A 232 -6.25 0.69 -5.30
C ARG A 232 -6.59 1.44 -4.01
N VAL A 233 -6.01 1.04 -2.88
CA VAL A 233 -6.19 1.73 -1.60
C VAL A 233 -5.71 3.18 -1.69
N LEU A 234 -4.54 3.42 -2.28
CA LEU A 234 -4.02 4.76 -2.49
C LEU A 234 -4.92 5.60 -3.40
N LEU A 235 -5.40 5.00 -4.49
CA LEU A 235 -6.25 5.70 -5.47
C LEU A 235 -7.56 6.18 -4.88
N VAL A 236 -8.18 5.48 -3.90
CA VAL A 236 -9.37 5.99 -3.21
C VAL A 236 -9.14 7.39 -2.66
N ASP A 237 -8.02 7.61 -1.98
CA ASP A 237 -7.71 8.92 -1.42
C ASP A 237 -7.27 9.95 -2.46
N LEU A 238 -6.51 9.51 -3.47
CA LEU A 238 -6.03 10.39 -4.53
C LEU A 238 -7.19 10.86 -5.41
N TYR A 239 -8.14 10.00 -5.74
CA TYR A 239 -9.35 10.38 -6.48
C TYR A 239 -10.20 11.39 -5.72
N LYS A 240 -10.36 11.24 -4.40
CA LYS A 240 -11.04 12.26 -3.57
C LYS A 240 -10.34 13.62 -3.66
N ARG A 241 -9.00 13.64 -3.61
CA ARG A 241 -8.21 14.87 -3.74
C ARG A 241 -8.35 15.53 -5.11
N GLU A 242 -8.45 14.73 -6.16
CA GLU A 242 -8.71 15.21 -7.53
C GLU A 242 -10.21 15.47 -7.79
N LYS A 243 -11.07 15.38 -6.75
CA LYS A 243 -12.52 15.55 -6.82
C LYS A 243 -13.23 14.54 -7.76
N ARG A 244 -12.58 13.42 -7.99
CA ARG A 244 -13.13 12.25 -8.73
C ARG A 244 -13.87 11.36 -7.73
N PHE A 245 -14.91 11.89 -7.09
CA PHE A 245 -15.56 11.24 -5.95
C PHE A 245 -16.23 9.93 -6.31
N GLU A 246 -16.84 9.83 -7.51
CA GLU A 246 -17.47 8.58 -7.97
C GLU A 246 -16.43 7.48 -8.18
N ASP A 247 -15.28 7.80 -8.80
CA ASP A 247 -14.19 6.85 -8.98
C ASP A 247 -13.64 6.37 -7.62
N ALA A 248 -13.55 7.28 -6.65
CA ALA A 248 -13.14 6.95 -5.29
C ALA A 248 -14.15 6.02 -4.60
N ALA A 249 -15.44 6.32 -4.71
CA ALA A 249 -16.51 5.50 -4.13
C ALA A 249 -16.53 4.10 -4.77
N GLN A 250 -16.42 4.03 -6.11
CA GLN A 250 -16.42 2.75 -6.81
C GLN A 250 -15.20 1.90 -6.42
N MET A 251 -14.00 2.48 -6.40
CA MET A 251 -12.78 1.78 -5.98
C MET A 251 -12.89 1.26 -4.53
N ALA A 252 -13.48 2.06 -3.64
CA ALA A 252 -13.71 1.66 -2.26
C ALA A 252 -14.76 0.54 -2.15
N ARG A 253 -15.84 0.56 -2.97
CA ARG A 253 -16.83 -0.53 -3.05
C ARG A 253 -16.19 -1.83 -3.50
N ASP A 254 -15.34 -1.79 -4.52
CA ASP A 254 -14.62 -2.97 -5.02
C ASP A 254 -13.71 -3.57 -3.95
N LEU A 255 -13.02 -2.72 -3.20
CA LEU A 255 -12.19 -3.15 -2.06
C LEU A 255 -13.04 -3.71 -0.92
N ALA A 256 -14.18 -3.09 -0.58
CA ALA A 256 -15.10 -3.58 0.44
C ALA A 256 -15.73 -4.94 0.08
N ALA A 257 -16.03 -5.15 -1.21
CA ALA A 257 -16.52 -6.43 -1.71
C ALA A 257 -15.44 -7.53 -1.65
N LYS A 258 -14.19 -7.18 -2.02
CA LYS A 258 -13.06 -8.12 -1.99
C LYS A 258 -12.63 -8.46 -0.56
N TYR A 259 -12.70 -7.49 0.37
CA TYR A 259 -12.25 -7.61 1.75
C TYR A 259 -13.39 -7.32 2.75
N PRO A 260 -14.40 -8.20 2.84
CA PRO A 260 -15.67 -7.91 3.52
C PRO A 260 -15.52 -7.70 5.04
N ARG A 261 -14.48 -8.22 5.67
CA ARG A 261 -14.20 -8.02 7.10
C ARG A 261 -13.56 -6.65 7.40
N ASN A 262 -13.14 -5.92 6.36
CA ASN A 262 -12.54 -4.62 6.54
C ASN A 262 -13.61 -3.51 6.51
N TYR A 263 -14.10 -3.15 7.67
CA TYR A 263 -15.07 -2.07 7.84
C TYR A 263 -14.56 -0.71 7.37
N LEU A 264 -13.23 -0.49 7.32
CA LEU A 264 -12.63 0.77 6.87
C LEU A 264 -12.92 1.06 5.40
N PHE A 265 -12.98 0.04 4.55
CA PHE A 265 -13.35 0.26 3.14
C PHE A 265 -14.80 0.72 3.00
N LYS A 266 -15.72 0.20 3.82
CA LYS A 266 -17.11 0.71 3.87
C LYS A 266 -17.14 2.17 4.33
N LEU A 267 -16.34 2.55 5.32
CA LEU A 267 -16.21 3.95 5.74
C LEU A 267 -15.61 4.84 4.64
N GLN A 268 -14.67 4.33 3.83
CA GLN A 268 -14.13 5.06 2.69
C GLN A 268 -15.18 5.29 1.60
N VAL A 269 -16.10 4.33 1.36
CA VAL A 269 -17.25 4.54 0.48
C VAL A 269 -18.10 5.70 0.99
N ALA A 270 -18.48 5.66 2.28
CA ALA A 270 -19.29 6.72 2.88
C ALA A 270 -18.60 8.09 2.82
N ASP A 271 -17.30 8.16 3.07
CA ASP A 271 -16.51 9.41 2.98
C ASP A 271 -16.48 9.98 1.54
N ALA A 272 -16.27 9.12 0.55
CA ALA A 272 -16.24 9.53 -0.85
C ALA A 272 -17.63 10.05 -1.30
N LEU A 273 -18.69 9.33 -0.95
CA LEU A 273 -20.07 9.72 -1.25
C LEU A 273 -20.47 11.01 -0.51
N THR A 274 -20.08 11.20 0.76
CA THR A 274 -20.34 12.44 1.48
C THR A 274 -19.70 13.63 0.77
N SER A 275 -18.44 13.48 0.33
CA SER A 275 -17.76 14.52 -0.45
C SER A 275 -18.45 14.79 -1.81
N GLN A 276 -18.96 13.74 -2.46
CA GLN A 276 -19.72 13.83 -3.70
C GLN A 276 -21.05 14.60 -3.48
N ILE A 277 -21.78 14.26 -2.43
CA ILE A 277 -23.05 14.90 -2.08
C ILE A 277 -22.85 16.41 -1.88
N VAL A 278 -21.83 16.79 -1.10
CA VAL A 278 -21.50 18.21 -0.89
C VAL A 278 -21.23 18.93 -2.23
N ALA A 279 -20.49 18.28 -3.13
CA ALA A 279 -20.20 18.84 -4.46
C ALA A 279 -21.46 18.94 -5.33
N LEU A 280 -22.30 17.90 -5.35
CA LEU A 280 -23.54 17.84 -6.13
C LEU A 280 -24.56 18.87 -5.64
N ARG A 281 -24.72 19.05 -4.32
CA ARG A 281 -25.61 20.08 -3.75
C ARG A 281 -25.20 21.49 -4.17
N LYS A 282 -23.89 21.79 -4.14
CA LYS A 282 -23.38 23.07 -4.66
C LYS A 282 -23.72 23.28 -6.15
N ALA A 283 -23.75 22.18 -6.91
CA ALA A 283 -24.11 22.19 -8.33
C ALA A 283 -25.63 22.06 -8.56
N LYS A 284 -26.47 22.05 -7.49
CA LYS A 284 -27.93 21.88 -7.56
C LYS A 284 -28.37 20.59 -8.29
N LYS A 285 -27.59 19.50 -8.10
CA LYS A 285 -27.87 18.18 -8.68
C LYS A 285 -28.51 17.24 -7.64
N PRO A 286 -29.28 16.21 -8.07
CA PRO A 286 -29.88 15.23 -7.18
C PRO A 286 -28.81 14.44 -6.37
N VAL A 287 -29.12 14.15 -5.09
CA VAL A 287 -28.22 13.46 -4.16
C VAL A 287 -28.87 12.28 -3.43
N ILE A 288 -30.19 12.06 -3.62
CA ILE A 288 -30.99 11.10 -2.83
C ILE A 288 -30.39 9.69 -2.78
N ALA A 289 -29.91 9.17 -3.90
CA ALA A 289 -29.33 7.82 -3.93
C ALA A 289 -28.04 7.71 -3.12
N ALA A 290 -27.16 8.69 -3.24
CA ALA A 290 -25.90 8.73 -2.51
C ALA A 290 -26.13 8.93 -1.00
N GLU A 291 -27.09 9.77 -0.62
CA GLU A 291 -27.47 9.98 0.78
C GLU A 291 -27.99 8.70 1.43
N LYS A 292 -28.87 7.96 0.70
CA LYS A 292 -29.39 6.69 1.16
C LYS A 292 -28.25 5.68 1.37
N GLU A 293 -27.34 5.56 0.42
CA GLU A 293 -26.21 4.63 0.53
C GLU A 293 -25.31 4.96 1.73
N VAL A 294 -25.02 6.25 1.99
CA VAL A 294 -24.27 6.67 3.18
C VAL A 294 -25.00 6.25 4.47
N GLN A 295 -26.32 6.49 4.55
CA GLN A 295 -27.11 6.09 5.70
C GLN A 295 -27.11 4.57 5.91
N ASP A 296 -27.29 3.80 4.86
CA ASP A 296 -27.30 2.33 4.89
C ASP A 296 -25.93 1.77 5.35
N ILE A 297 -24.82 2.35 4.89
CA ILE A 297 -23.47 1.96 5.33
C ILE A 297 -23.31 2.19 6.83
N PHE A 298 -23.61 3.38 7.35
CA PHE A 298 -23.47 3.67 8.77
C PHE A 298 -24.42 2.86 9.63
N ALA A 299 -25.66 2.64 9.19
CA ALA A 299 -26.60 1.75 9.87
C ALA A 299 -26.09 0.30 9.93
N SER A 300 -25.58 -0.22 8.82
CA SER A 300 -24.98 -1.57 8.77
C SER A 300 -23.82 -1.70 9.75
N LEU A 301 -22.89 -0.76 9.75
CA LEU A 301 -21.69 -0.79 10.62
C LEU A 301 -22.03 -0.61 12.10
N SER A 302 -23.00 0.25 12.45
CA SER A 302 -23.43 0.47 13.84
C SER A 302 -24.07 -0.77 14.45
N HIS A 303 -24.72 -1.62 13.64
CA HIS A 303 -25.36 -2.86 14.07
C HIS A 303 -24.49 -4.11 13.87
N ASP A 304 -23.28 -3.94 13.34
CA ASP A 304 -22.36 -5.07 13.10
C ASP A 304 -21.82 -5.60 14.43
N LYS A 305 -22.27 -6.79 14.83
CA LYS A 305 -21.86 -7.46 16.07
C LYS A 305 -20.43 -7.99 16.04
N THR A 306 -19.79 -8.06 14.87
CA THR A 306 -18.41 -8.52 14.73
C THR A 306 -17.41 -7.41 15.08
N LEU A 307 -17.85 -6.15 15.09
CA LEU A 307 -17.04 -5.01 15.51
C LEU A 307 -17.04 -4.88 17.04
N ASP A 308 -15.86 -4.64 17.61
CA ASP A 308 -15.74 -4.34 19.05
C ASP A 308 -16.35 -2.97 19.41
N THR A 309 -16.53 -2.74 20.69
CA THR A 309 -17.16 -1.50 21.19
C THR A 309 -16.40 -0.24 20.77
N PRO A 310 -15.06 -0.15 20.90
CA PRO A 310 -14.31 1.03 20.45
C PRO A 310 -14.47 1.31 18.95
N THR A 311 -14.52 0.28 18.13
CA THR A 311 -14.71 0.41 16.67
C THR A 311 -16.11 0.96 16.37
N ARG A 312 -17.15 0.46 17.05
CA ARG A 312 -18.53 0.99 16.88
C ARG A 312 -18.66 2.44 17.34
N GLU A 313 -18.00 2.82 18.42
CA GLU A 313 -17.94 4.22 18.86
C GLU A 313 -17.30 5.11 17.79
N LEU A 314 -16.20 4.66 17.18
CA LEU A 314 -15.59 5.38 16.06
C LEU A 314 -16.57 5.54 14.89
N VAL A 315 -17.25 4.46 14.50
CA VAL A 315 -18.27 4.51 13.42
C VAL A 315 -19.31 5.58 13.74
N ASN A 316 -19.82 5.64 14.98
CA ASN A 316 -20.79 6.64 15.41
C ASN A 316 -20.22 8.08 15.36
N VAL A 317 -18.98 8.28 15.77
CA VAL A 317 -18.29 9.58 15.63
C VAL A 317 -18.20 9.99 14.16
N ARG A 318 -17.80 9.08 13.29
CA ARG A 318 -17.71 9.33 11.82
C ARG A 318 -19.08 9.64 11.23
N TRP A 319 -20.13 8.92 11.67
CA TRP A 319 -21.49 9.23 11.26
C TRP A 319 -21.93 10.64 11.67
N ASN A 320 -21.63 11.06 12.88
CA ASN A 320 -21.97 12.40 13.35
C ASN A 320 -21.23 13.50 12.54
N ILE A 321 -20.00 13.25 12.12
CA ILE A 321 -19.25 14.16 11.24
C ILE A 321 -19.92 14.22 9.86
N ALA A 322 -20.17 13.07 9.23
CA ALA A 322 -20.83 13.01 7.93
C ALA A 322 -22.20 13.70 7.93
N ARG A 323 -23.02 13.48 8.98
CA ARG A 323 -24.33 14.16 9.13
C ARG A 323 -24.22 15.67 9.16
N LYS A 324 -23.20 16.24 9.81
CA LYS A 324 -22.99 17.71 9.83
C LYS A 324 -22.61 18.25 8.45
N GLU A 325 -21.84 17.48 7.68
CA GLU A 325 -21.48 17.87 6.31
C GLU A 325 -22.67 17.72 5.35
N LEU A 326 -23.64 16.84 5.69
CA LEU A 326 -24.85 16.60 4.92
C LEU A 326 -26.02 17.56 5.29
N GLN A 327 -25.91 18.38 6.31
CA GLN A 327 -26.86 19.46 6.66
C GLN A 327 -26.50 20.74 5.92
#